data_041a7ba5f11cfbf48c73dda00bc9dd27
#
_entry.id   041a7ba5f11cfbf48c73dda00bc9dd27
#
_cell.length_a   1.000
_cell.length_b   1.000
_cell.length_c   1.000
_cell.angle_alpha   90.00
_cell.angle_beta   90.00
_cell.angle_gamma   90.00
#
_symmetry.space_group_name_H-M   'P 1'
#
loop_
_entity.id
_entity.type
_entity.pdbx_description
1 polymer ?
#
loop_
_entity_poly.entity_id
_entity_poly.type
_entity_poly.pdbx_seq_one_letter_code
_entity_poly.pdbx_strand_id
1 'polypeptide(L)'
;VKDMVKQSGLPIEIVEGTKERHDAFKSGDVAIAASGTVALELAIVDVPHIIAYKVPKLTEWLARHFIHIQFVNLSNILLGKEVVPELLQQDCTVEKIMYYVEQFMKHKPVYNQQMDGFEKVRKLLGMGQQTPSDNAAEAIIKAIKNYRK
;
A
#
# COMPACT_ATOMS: atom_id res chain seq x y z
N VAL A 1 -1.44 -21.66 -1.61
CA VAL A 1 -2.60 -20.76 -1.69
C VAL A 1 -3.79 -21.48 -2.33
N LYS A 2 -3.69 -22.00 -3.56
CA LYS A 2 -4.80 -22.67 -4.29
C LYS A 2 -5.48 -23.76 -3.44
N ASP A 3 -4.72 -24.59 -2.76
CA ASP A 3 -5.25 -25.65 -1.89
C ASP A 3 -5.99 -25.08 -0.67
N MET A 4 -5.47 -24.03 -0.06
CA MET A 4 -6.12 -23.36 1.07
C MET A 4 -7.46 -22.73 0.66
N VAL A 5 -7.50 -22.08 -0.50
CA VAL A 5 -8.73 -21.50 -1.05
C VAL A 5 -9.77 -22.61 -1.30
N LYS A 6 -9.36 -23.70 -1.92
CA LYS A 6 -10.25 -24.85 -2.17
C LYS A 6 -10.79 -25.47 -0.89
N GLN A 7 -9.97 -25.55 0.16
CA GLN A 7 -10.38 -26.11 1.46
C GLN A 7 -11.28 -25.16 2.28
N SER A 8 -11.21 -23.86 2.04
CA SER A 8 -12.00 -22.88 2.79
C SER A 8 -13.50 -22.94 2.53
N GLY A 9 -13.92 -23.45 1.35
CA GLY A 9 -15.31 -23.43 0.92
C GLY A 9 -15.91 -22.04 0.68
N LEU A 10 -15.09 -20.99 0.74
CA LEU A 10 -15.50 -19.61 0.53
C LEU A 10 -15.46 -19.26 -0.96
N PRO A 11 -16.27 -18.31 -1.42
CA PRO A 11 -16.27 -17.83 -2.81
C PRO A 11 -15.05 -16.92 -3.07
N ILE A 12 -13.86 -17.51 -3.08
CA ILE A 12 -12.59 -16.81 -3.27
C ILE A 12 -12.12 -17.02 -4.71
N GLU A 13 -11.90 -15.93 -5.42
CA GLU A 13 -11.27 -15.93 -6.73
C GLU A 13 -9.76 -15.71 -6.59
N ILE A 14 -8.97 -16.47 -7.33
CA ILE A 14 -7.52 -16.27 -7.42
C ILE A 14 -7.22 -15.53 -8.71
N VAL A 15 -6.75 -14.30 -8.59
CA VAL A 15 -6.40 -13.46 -9.71
C VAL A 15 -4.89 -13.52 -9.96
N GLU A 16 -4.50 -13.90 -11.17
CA GLU A 16 -3.11 -13.94 -11.63
C GLU A 16 -2.95 -13.02 -12.85
N GLY A 17 -1.83 -12.31 -12.94
CA GLY A 17 -1.59 -11.32 -14.00
C GLY A 17 -1.71 -9.87 -13.53
N THR A 18 -1.04 -8.98 -14.25
CA THR A 18 -0.96 -7.56 -13.84
C THR A 18 -2.25 -6.82 -14.14
N LYS A 19 -2.86 -7.08 -15.30
CA LYS A 19 -4.11 -6.41 -15.73
C LYS A 19 -5.27 -6.85 -14.85
N GLU A 20 -5.43 -8.16 -14.70
CA GLU A 20 -6.48 -8.79 -13.90
C GLU A 20 -6.40 -8.33 -12.44
N ARG A 21 -5.20 -8.23 -11.88
CA ARG A 21 -4.97 -7.70 -10.54
C ARG A 21 -5.40 -6.24 -10.42
N HIS A 22 -5.09 -5.42 -11.41
CA HIS A 22 -5.48 -4.00 -11.41
C HIS A 22 -7.00 -3.83 -11.51
N ASP A 23 -7.66 -4.67 -12.29
CA ASP A 23 -9.12 -4.68 -12.40
C ASP A 23 -9.77 -5.17 -11.09
N ALA A 24 -9.20 -6.19 -10.45
CA ALA A 24 -9.63 -6.65 -9.13
C ALA A 24 -9.46 -5.55 -8.05
N PHE A 25 -8.36 -4.79 -8.07
CA PHE A 25 -8.19 -3.66 -7.13
C PHE A 25 -9.32 -2.64 -7.29
N LYS A 26 -9.62 -2.22 -8.52
CA LYS A 26 -10.67 -1.23 -8.79
C LYS A 26 -12.07 -1.68 -8.40
N SER A 27 -12.31 -2.99 -8.34
CA SER A 27 -13.61 -3.55 -7.95
C SER A 27 -13.73 -3.84 -6.45
N GLY A 28 -12.62 -3.72 -5.70
CA GLY A 28 -12.59 -4.03 -4.28
C GLY A 28 -13.04 -2.86 -3.40
N ASP A 29 -13.91 -3.14 -2.44
CA ASP A 29 -14.34 -2.15 -1.43
C ASP A 29 -13.29 -1.92 -0.35
N VAL A 30 -12.52 -2.95 0.01
CA VAL A 30 -11.45 -2.93 1.01
C VAL A 30 -10.39 -3.96 0.65
N ALA A 31 -9.12 -3.64 0.87
CA ALA A 31 -8.03 -4.57 0.67
C ALA A 31 -7.22 -4.83 1.95
N ILE A 32 -6.64 -6.03 2.03
CA ILE A 32 -5.63 -6.39 3.03
C ILE A 32 -4.35 -6.71 2.27
N ALA A 33 -3.29 -5.96 2.54
CA ALA A 33 -2.02 -6.09 1.85
C ALA A 33 -0.88 -6.42 2.82
N ALA A 34 0.14 -7.12 2.33
CA ALA A 34 1.29 -7.48 3.16
C ALA A 34 2.34 -6.37 3.29
N SER A 35 2.28 -5.29 2.57
CA SER A 35 3.29 -4.25 2.44
C SER A 35 4.00 -4.28 1.07
N GLY A 36 4.68 -3.19 0.72
CA GLY A 36 5.40 -3.03 -0.53
C GLY A 36 4.67 -2.17 -1.55
N THR A 37 5.04 -2.32 -2.83
CA THR A 37 4.51 -1.51 -3.94
C THR A 37 3.01 -1.72 -4.17
N VAL A 38 2.47 -2.89 -3.85
CA VAL A 38 1.04 -3.21 -3.96
C VAL A 38 0.19 -2.23 -3.15
N ALA A 39 0.63 -1.86 -1.95
CA ALA A 39 -0.09 -0.89 -1.12
C ALA A 39 -0.13 0.51 -1.77
N LEU A 40 0.93 0.89 -2.49
CA LEU A 40 0.93 2.13 -3.24
C LEU A 40 0.01 2.06 -4.47
N GLU A 41 -0.03 0.92 -5.16
CA GLU A 41 -0.96 0.67 -6.27
C GLU A 41 -2.43 0.81 -5.80
N LEU A 42 -2.76 0.25 -4.62
CA LEU A 42 -4.09 0.40 -4.00
C LEU A 42 -4.41 1.86 -3.67
N ALA A 43 -3.45 2.61 -3.13
CA ALA A 43 -3.62 4.04 -2.84
C ALA A 43 -3.84 4.88 -4.09
N ILE A 44 -3.21 4.52 -5.21
CA ILE A 44 -3.36 5.19 -6.50
C ILE A 44 -4.77 5.03 -7.07
N VAL A 45 -5.41 3.89 -6.84
CA VAL A 45 -6.76 3.58 -7.33
C VAL A 45 -7.86 3.79 -6.27
N ASP A 46 -7.54 4.47 -5.18
CA ASP A 46 -8.46 4.83 -4.08
C ASP A 46 -9.12 3.64 -3.38
N VAL A 47 -8.45 2.50 -3.31
CA VAL A 47 -8.94 1.35 -2.54
C VAL A 47 -8.47 1.45 -1.09
N PRO A 48 -9.39 1.58 -0.13
CA PRO A 48 -9.02 1.58 1.29
C PRO A 48 -8.39 0.25 1.67
N HIS A 49 -7.29 0.31 2.42
CA HIS A 49 -6.59 -0.92 2.75
C HIS A 49 -5.88 -0.86 4.10
N ILE A 50 -5.52 -2.04 4.56
CA ILE A 50 -4.80 -2.29 5.80
C ILE A 50 -3.53 -3.04 5.44
N ILE A 51 -2.42 -2.71 6.09
CA ILE A 51 -1.23 -3.56 6.06
C ILE A 51 -1.33 -4.58 7.17
N ALA A 52 -1.28 -5.87 6.81
CA ALA A 52 -1.30 -6.98 7.74
C ALA A 52 -0.10 -7.89 7.45
N TYR A 53 0.91 -7.87 8.30
CA TYR A 53 2.14 -8.59 8.05
C TYR A 53 2.80 -9.15 9.31
N LYS A 54 3.21 -10.43 9.23
CA LYS A 54 4.00 -11.10 10.26
C LYS A 54 5.30 -11.60 9.65
N VAL A 55 6.43 -11.27 10.30
CA VAL A 55 7.73 -11.85 9.98
C VAL A 55 8.16 -12.85 11.06
N PRO A 56 9.04 -13.81 10.74
CA PRO A 56 9.65 -14.67 11.77
C PRO A 56 10.31 -13.86 12.88
N LYS A 57 10.24 -14.34 14.10
CA LYS A 57 10.78 -13.65 15.30
C LYS A 57 12.24 -13.22 15.17
N LEU A 58 13.06 -14.01 14.48
CA LEU A 58 14.45 -13.66 14.23
C LEU A 58 14.60 -12.43 13.34
N THR A 59 13.80 -12.34 12.29
CA THR A 59 13.77 -11.18 11.38
C THR A 59 13.25 -9.93 12.10
N GLU A 60 12.25 -10.08 12.95
CA GLU A 60 11.73 -9.00 13.79
C GLU A 60 12.81 -8.46 14.74
N TRP A 61 13.54 -9.36 15.41
CA TRP A 61 14.61 -8.97 16.33
C TRP A 61 15.72 -8.20 15.61
N LEU A 62 16.17 -8.68 14.45
CA LEU A 62 17.15 -7.98 13.61
C LEU A 62 16.62 -6.61 13.15
N ALA A 63 15.39 -6.55 12.67
CA ALA A 63 14.79 -5.31 12.20
C ALA A 63 14.72 -4.27 13.34
N ARG A 64 14.28 -4.64 14.53
CA ARG A 64 14.19 -3.74 15.69
C ARG A 64 15.57 -3.18 16.13
N HIS A 65 16.64 -3.94 15.96
CA HIS A 65 17.99 -3.51 16.37
C HIS A 65 18.72 -2.65 15.34
N PHE A 66 18.45 -2.89 14.04
CA PHE A 66 19.21 -2.27 12.97
C PHE A 66 18.42 -1.25 12.15
N ILE A 67 17.09 -1.29 12.23
CA ILE A 67 16.23 -0.49 11.36
C ILE A 67 15.25 0.33 12.22
N HIS A 68 15.49 1.64 12.30
CA HIS A 68 14.60 2.59 12.96
C HIS A 68 13.60 3.15 11.92
N ILE A 69 12.74 2.27 11.37
CA ILE A 69 11.68 2.69 10.44
C ILE A 69 10.41 2.93 11.25
N GLN A 70 9.83 4.11 11.13
CA GLN A 70 8.57 4.46 11.77
C GLN A 70 7.37 3.82 11.07
N PHE A 71 7.42 3.68 9.73
CA PHE A 71 6.36 3.12 8.91
C PHE A 71 6.92 2.13 7.89
N VAL A 72 6.16 1.09 7.55
CA VAL A 72 6.51 0.12 6.50
C VAL A 72 5.71 0.34 5.21
N ASN A 73 4.61 1.07 5.28
CA ASN A 73 3.79 1.44 4.13
C ASN A 73 4.35 2.68 3.45
N LEU A 74 4.49 2.63 2.12
CA LEU A 74 5.05 3.74 1.34
C LEU A 74 4.22 5.03 1.45
N SER A 75 2.89 4.94 1.53
CA SER A 75 2.03 6.11 1.69
C SER A 75 2.28 6.81 3.03
N ASN A 76 2.45 6.04 4.12
CA ASN A 76 2.78 6.57 5.44
C ASN A 76 4.17 7.22 5.46
N ILE A 77 5.15 6.57 4.82
CA ILE A 77 6.52 7.09 4.68
C ILE A 77 6.51 8.42 3.91
N LEU A 78 5.84 8.47 2.76
CA LEU A 78 5.76 9.68 1.92
C LEU A 78 5.10 10.85 2.63
N LEU A 79 4.10 10.57 3.48
CA LEU A 79 3.36 11.60 4.21
C LEU A 79 3.96 11.91 5.60
N GLY A 80 4.91 11.12 6.08
CA GLY A 80 5.49 11.24 7.43
C GLY A 80 4.47 11.01 8.55
N LYS A 81 3.34 10.34 8.27
CA LYS A 81 2.27 10.04 9.23
C LYS A 81 1.49 8.81 8.82
N GLU A 82 0.85 8.18 9.80
CA GLU A 82 -0.02 7.04 9.55
C GLU A 82 -1.35 7.51 8.91
N VAL A 83 -1.60 7.04 7.70
CA VAL A 83 -2.88 7.15 6.99
C VAL A 83 -3.42 5.77 6.60
N VAL A 84 -2.53 4.80 6.48
CA VAL A 84 -2.84 3.39 6.26
C VAL A 84 -2.52 2.65 7.56
N PRO A 85 -3.48 1.98 8.20
CA PRO A 85 -3.23 1.18 9.40
C PRO A 85 -2.20 0.09 9.13
N GLU A 86 -1.18 0.00 9.98
CA GLU A 86 -0.13 -1.01 9.89
C GLU A 86 -0.25 -2.02 11.04
N LEU A 87 -0.90 -3.14 10.79
CA LEU A 87 -1.05 -4.23 11.73
C LEU A 87 0.13 -5.20 11.59
N LEU A 88 1.17 -4.94 12.37
CA LEU A 88 2.41 -5.71 12.32
C LEU A 88 2.54 -6.63 13.53
N GLN A 89 3.12 -7.80 13.34
CA GLN A 89 3.46 -8.76 14.39
C GLN A 89 2.30 -9.07 15.35
N GLN A 90 2.36 -8.58 16.60
CA GLN A 90 1.34 -8.80 17.64
C GLN A 90 0.03 -8.06 17.32
N ASP A 91 0.11 -6.97 16.58
CA ASP A 91 -1.05 -6.19 16.16
C ASP A 91 -1.77 -6.80 14.95
N CYS A 92 -1.12 -7.71 14.23
CA CYS A 92 -1.73 -8.45 13.13
C CYS A 92 -2.63 -9.57 13.67
N THR A 93 -3.82 -9.20 14.16
CA THR A 93 -4.85 -10.12 14.67
C THR A 93 -6.12 -10.00 13.85
N VAL A 94 -6.93 -11.07 13.85
CA VAL A 94 -8.20 -11.11 13.13
C VAL A 94 -9.13 -9.99 13.63
N GLU A 95 -9.19 -9.77 14.93
CA GLU A 95 -10.05 -8.77 15.56
C GLU A 95 -9.71 -7.35 15.09
N LYS A 96 -8.41 -7.00 15.03
CA LYS A 96 -7.97 -5.70 14.57
C LYS A 96 -8.19 -5.51 13.07
N ILE A 97 -7.92 -6.55 12.26
CA ILE A 97 -8.21 -6.52 10.82
C ILE A 97 -9.70 -6.29 10.60
N MET A 98 -10.58 -7.07 11.25
CA MET A 98 -12.02 -6.94 11.11
C MET A 98 -12.53 -5.58 11.59
N TYR A 99 -11.95 -5.04 12.67
CA TYR A 99 -12.27 -3.68 13.13
C TYR A 99 -12.06 -2.65 12.00
N TYR A 100 -10.90 -2.63 11.35
CA TYR A 100 -10.63 -1.67 10.28
C TYR A 100 -11.46 -1.94 9.02
N VAL A 101 -11.67 -3.20 8.64
CA VAL A 101 -12.56 -3.55 7.53
C VAL A 101 -13.95 -2.95 7.77
N GLU A 102 -14.50 -3.12 8.97
CA GLU A 102 -15.81 -2.57 9.33
C GLU A 102 -15.81 -1.02 9.30
N GLN A 103 -14.74 -0.37 9.77
CA GLN A 103 -14.62 1.09 9.70
C GLN A 103 -14.63 1.59 8.25
N PHE A 104 -13.93 0.91 7.35
CA PHE A 104 -13.88 1.26 5.94
C PHE A 104 -15.21 1.01 5.24
N MET A 105 -15.82 -0.16 5.44
CA MET A 105 -17.15 -0.49 4.87
C MET A 105 -18.26 0.47 5.31
N LYS A 106 -18.15 1.04 6.50
CA LYS A 106 -19.11 2.00 7.06
C LYS A 106 -18.70 3.47 6.80
N HIS A 107 -17.69 3.74 6.00
CA HIS A 107 -17.18 5.08 5.69
C HIS A 107 -16.96 5.95 6.94
N LYS A 108 -16.39 5.36 7.99
CA LYS A 108 -16.07 6.06 9.25
C LYS A 108 -14.92 7.07 9.04
N PRO A 109 -14.65 7.98 9.99
CA PRO A 109 -13.60 9.01 9.83
C PRO A 109 -12.24 8.49 9.37
N VAL A 110 -11.85 7.27 9.75
CA VAL A 110 -10.60 6.66 9.30
C VAL A 110 -10.58 6.40 7.78
N TYR A 111 -11.72 6.09 7.17
CA TYR A 111 -11.85 6.00 5.72
C TYR A 111 -11.55 7.33 5.04
N ASN A 112 -12.23 8.41 5.47
CA ASN A 112 -12.02 9.73 4.90
C ASN A 112 -10.57 10.21 5.08
N GLN A 113 -9.99 9.98 6.25
CA GLN A 113 -8.59 10.30 6.52
C GLN A 113 -7.63 9.58 5.56
N GLN A 114 -7.93 8.32 5.23
CA GLN A 114 -7.14 7.54 4.30
C GLN A 114 -7.29 8.05 2.87
N MET A 115 -8.52 8.36 2.41
CA MET A 115 -8.79 8.92 1.08
C MET A 115 -8.10 10.28 0.90
N ASP A 116 -8.17 11.17 1.87
CA ASP A 116 -7.43 12.44 1.89
C ASP A 116 -5.91 12.22 1.82
N GLY A 117 -5.43 11.18 2.48
CA GLY A 117 -4.03 10.74 2.41
C GLY A 117 -3.63 10.31 1.01
N PHE A 118 -4.46 9.50 0.36
CA PHE A 118 -4.19 9.00 -0.99
C PHE A 118 -4.18 10.13 -2.03
N GLU A 119 -5.06 11.12 -1.90
CA GLU A 119 -5.01 12.30 -2.75
C GLU A 119 -3.65 13.03 -2.63
N LYS A 120 -3.13 13.19 -1.40
CA LYS A 120 -1.82 13.80 -1.16
C LYS A 120 -0.68 12.96 -1.74
N VAL A 121 -0.74 11.63 -1.58
CA VAL A 121 0.24 10.71 -2.17
C VAL A 121 0.26 10.85 -3.69
N ARG A 122 -0.90 10.85 -4.36
CA ARG A 122 -0.98 11.04 -5.82
C ARG A 122 -0.37 12.38 -6.26
N LYS A 123 -0.62 13.46 -5.51
CA LYS A 123 -0.01 14.77 -5.78
C LYS A 123 1.52 14.74 -5.63
N LEU A 124 2.03 14.09 -4.59
CA LEU A 124 3.48 13.92 -4.39
C LEU A 124 4.14 13.08 -5.49
N LEU A 125 3.42 12.10 -6.03
CA LEU A 125 3.89 11.29 -7.16
C LEU A 125 3.76 12.01 -8.52
N GLY A 126 3.27 13.25 -8.54
CA GLY A 126 3.09 14.03 -9.77
C GLY A 126 1.97 13.49 -10.68
N MET A 127 1.05 12.71 -10.14
CA MET A 127 -0.06 12.18 -10.92
C MET A 127 -1.01 13.32 -11.34
N GLY A 128 -1.37 13.31 -12.63
CA GLY A 128 -2.16 14.40 -13.23
C GLY A 128 -1.32 15.55 -13.79
N GLN A 129 0.02 15.48 -13.67
CA GLN A 129 0.99 16.34 -14.33
C GLN A 129 1.80 15.52 -15.37
N GLN A 130 3.02 15.96 -15.70
CA GLN A 130 3.93 15.13 -16.48
C GLN A 130 4.16 13.79 -15.81
N THR A 131 4.30 12.72 -16.61
CA THR A 131 4.51 11.39 -16.03
C THR A 131 5.86 11.34 -15.28
N PRO A 132 5.99 10.49 -14.25
CA PRO A 132 7.27 10.30 -13.56
C PRO A 132 8.42 9.96 -14.52
N SER A 133 8.13 9.25 -15.61
CA SER A 133 9.10 8.92 -16.67
C SER A 133 9.54 10.16 -17.43
N ASP A 134 8.63 11.07 -17.76
CA ASP A 134 8.97 12.32 -18.44
C ASP A 134 9.83 13.22 -17.55
N ASN A 135 9.46 13.36 -16.28
CA ASN A 135 10.24 14.10 -15.29
C ASN A 135 11.67 13.53 -15.14
N ALA A 136 11.79 12.20 -15.08
CA ALA A 136 13.09 11.53 -15.03
C ALA A 136 13.91 11.77 -16.30
N ALA A 137 13.29 11.66 -17.47
CA ALA A 137 13.95 11.93 -18.75
C ALA A 137 14.44 13.38 -18.86
N GLU A 138 13.61 14.35 -18.48
CA GLU A 138 14.01 15.76 -18.45
C GLU A 138 15.18 16.03 -17.49
N ALA A 139 15.15 15.44 -16.30
CA ALA A 139 16.22 15.56 -15.32
C ALA A 139 17.55 15.01 -15.88
N ILE A 140 17.52 13.86 -16.53
CA ILE A 140 18.69 13.25 -17.18
C ILE A 140 19.22 14.16 -18.31
N ILE A 141 18.33 14.61 -19.19
CA ILE A 141 18.71 15.51 -20.31
C ILE A 141 19.33 16.79 -19.78
N LYS A 142 18.77 17.38 -18.73
CA LYS A 142 19.32 18.59 -18.09
C LYS A 142 20.71 18.34 -17.49
N ALA A 143 20.89 17.22 -16.82
CA ALA A 143 22.19 16.83 -16.26
C ALA A 143 23.26 16.67 -17.36
N ILE A 144 22.92 15.98 -18.45
CA ILE A 144 23.84 15.81 -19.61
C ILE A 144 24.22 17.15 -20.24
N LYS A 145 23.26 18.06 -20.43
CA LYS A 145 23.55 19.40 -21.00
C LYS A 145 24.47 20.23 -20.09
N ASN A 146 24.34 20.09 -18.78
CA ASN A 146 25.19 20.80 -17.81
C ASN A 146 26.61 20.20 -17.74
N TYR A 147 26.76 18.90 -17.98
CA TYR A 147 28.07 18.22 -17.96
C TYR A 147 28.89 18.47 -19.21
N ARG A 148 28.24 18.88 -20.31
CA ARG A 148 28.91 19.19 -21.60
C ARG A 148 29.32 20.66 -21.76
N LYS A 149 29.09 21.50 -20.74
CA LYS A 149 29.62 22.86 -20.63
C LYS A 149 30.86 22.89 -19.74
#